data_3b48a43a5a34ec7c1b65469f259155f2
#
_entry.id   3b48a43a5a34ec7c1b65469f259155f2
#
_cell.length_a   1.000
_cell.length_b   1.000
_cell.length_c   1.000
_cell.angle_alpha   90.00
_cell.angle_beta   90.00
_cell.angle_gamma   90.00
#
_symmetry.space_group_name_H-M   'P 1'
#
loop_
_entity.id
_entity.type
_entity.pdbx_description
1 polymer ?
#
loop_
_entity_poly.entity_id
_entity_poly.type
_entity_poly.pdbx_seq_one_letter_code
_entity_poly.pdbx_strand_id
1 'polypeptide(L)'
;MVNDKQHSRSIGPMVNLTRQPAEGRSRDGGLRFGEMERDAMISHGASRFTRGRMYDASDKYHVYSCNKCGMIATYNDEMHIHICRTCENRTDFSYVEIPYACKLLFQELNTMNIAPRIMTDH
;
A
#
# COMPACT_ATOMS: atom_id res chain seq x y z
N MET A 1 -12.10 23.31 25.66
CA MET A 1 -13.39 22.71 25.97
C MET A 1 -13.50 21.33 25.35
N VAL A 2 -14.39 20.49 25.82
CA VAL A 2 -14.56 19.13 25.32
C VAL A 2 -14.88 19.09 23.82
N ASN A 3 -15.73 20.00 23.35
CA ASN A 3 -16.11 20.08 21.93
C ASN A 3 -14.92 20.31 21.00
N ASP A 4 -13.91 21.03 21.47
CA ASP A 4 -12.71 21.31 20.68
C ASP A 4 -11.72 20.13 20.66
N LYS A 5 -11.96 19.13 21.52
CA LYS A 5 -11.10 17.95 21.63
C LYS A 5 -11.70 16.69 21.00
N GLN A 6 -12.93 16.81 20.52
CA GLN A 6 -13.59 15.69 19.83
C GLN A 6 -13.08 15.59 18.40
N HIS A 7 -12.88 14.37 17.92
CA HIS A 7 -12.48 14.12 16.56
C HIS A 7 -13.02 12.76 16.11
N SER A 8 -13.57 12.74 14.90
CA SER A 8 -14.06 11.52 14.27
C SER A 8 -13.80 11.60 12.79
N ARG A 9 -13.41 10.48 12.20
CA ARG A 9 -13.18 10.34 10.77
C ARG A 9 -13.63 8.97 10.30
N SER A 10 -14.28 8.95 9.15
CA SER A 10 -14.57 7.71 8.40
C SER A 10 -13.82 7.72 7.07
N ILE A 11 -14.19 8.64 6.19
CA ILE A 11 -13.53 8.88 4.91
C ILE A 11 -13.19 10.38 4.88
N GLY A 12 -11.97 10.70 4.47
CA GLY A 12 -11.53 12.09 4.44
C GLY A 12 -10.26 12.30 3.59
N PRO A 13 -9.58 13.45 3.75
CA PRO A 13 -8.43 13.77 2.92
C PRO A 13 -7.25 12.80 3.12
N MET A 14 -6.51 12.58 2.05
CA MET A 14 -5.35 11.69 1.99
C MET A 14 -4.11 12.49 1.60
N VAL A 15 -2.95 12.05 2.09
CA VAL A 15 -1.66 12.61 1.65
C VAL A 15 -1.37 12.16 0.22
N ASN A 16 -1.01 13.10 -0.66
CA ASN A 16 -0.80 12.79 -2.08
C ASN A 16 0.36 11.81 -2.31
N LEU A 17 1.45 11.96 -1.59
CA LEU A 17 2.65 11.15 -1.81
C LEU A 17 2.46 9.69 -1.39
N THR A 18 1.91 9.46 -0.21
CA THR A 18 1.80 8.11 0.36
C THR A 18 0.39 7.53 0.27
N ARG A 19 -0.60 8.35 -0.08
CA ARG A 19 -2.03 8.00 -0.11
C ARG A 19 -2.54 7.44 1.21
N GLN A 20 -1.93 7.85 2.29
CA GLN A 20 -2.39 7.56 3.65
C GLN A 20 -3.30 8.68 4.15
N PRO A 21 -4.17 8.43 5.13
CA PRO A 21 -4.98 9.47 5.73
C PRO A 21 -4.11 10.64 6.23
N ALA A 22 -4.64 11.85 6.09
CA ALA A 22 -3.94 13.04 6.56
C ALA A 22 -3.72 12.99 8.07
N GLU A 23 -2.70 13.69 8.54
CA GLU A 23 -2.35 13.74 9.95
C GLU A 23 -3.03 14.95 10.62
N GLY A 24 -3.52 14.71 11.83
CA GLY A 24 -3.99 15.77 12.69
C GLY A 24 -5.50 16.05 12.57
N ARG A 25 -6.06 16.50 13.68
CA ARG A 25 -7.48 16.84 13.80
C ARG A 25 -7.90 17.99 12.91
N SER A 26 -7.07 19.02 12.83
CA SER A 26 -7.37 20.22 12.03
C SER A 26 -7.48 19.93 10.54
N ARG A 27 -6.87 18.84 10.06
CA ARG A 27 -6.88 18.40 8.67
C ARG A 27 -7.91 17.29 8.41
N ASP A 28 -8.80 17.04 9.36
CA ASP A 28 -9.73 15.91 9.32
C ASP A 28 -8.99 14.60 9.06
N GLY A 29 -7.86 14.43 9.73
CA GLY A 29 -6.99 13.28 9.57
C GLY A 29 -7.35 12.10 10.46
N GLY A 30 -6.65 11.01 10.27
CA GLY A 30 -6.79 9.80 11.08
C GLY A 30 -5.78 9.73 12.22
N LEU A 31 -5.94 8.72 13.04
CA LEU A 31 -5.01 8.41 14.11
C LEU A 31 -3.79 7.65 13.53
N ARG A 32 -2.67 7.76 14.21
CA ARG A 32 -1.45 7.04 13.81
C ARG A 32 -1.42 5.65 14.44
N PHE A 33 -1.24 4.63 13.61
CA PHE A 33 -0.89 3.28 14.03
C PHE A 33 0.63 3.12 13.86
N GLY A 34 1.36 3.42 14.92
CA GLY A 34 2.83 3.44 14.88
C GLY A 34 3.47 2.09 15.15
N GLU A 35 4.80 2.07 15.27
CA GLU A 35 5.56 0.85 15.53
C GLU A 35 5.19 0.19 16.84
N MET A 36 4.93 0.98 17.87
CA MET A 36 4.58 0.44 19.20
C MET A 36 3.22 -0.25 19.17
N GLU A 37 2.26 0.32 18.44
CA GLU A 37 0.95 -0.28 18.26
C GLU A 37 1.05 -1.57 17.43
N ARG A 38 1.90 -1.59 16.43
CA ARG A 38 2.21 -2.81 15.67
C ARG A 38 2.76 -3.90 16.57
N ASP A 39 3.72 -3.56 17.43
CA ASP A 39 4.33 -4.50 18.35
C ASP A 39 3.33 -5.10 19.32
N ALA A 40 2.39 -4.27 19.83
CA ALA A 40 1.31 -4.74 20.68
C ALA A 40 0.41 -5.76 19.96
N MET A 41 0.07 -5.49 18.70
CA MET A 41 -0.78 -6.39 17.91
C MET A 41 -0.07 -7.69 17.56
N ILE A 42 1.23 -7.66 17.32
CA ILE A 42 2.04 -8.87 17.10
C ILE A 42 2.02 -9.75 18.33
N SER A 43 2.15 -9.18 19.51
CA SER A 43 2.12 -9.94 20.76
C SER A 43 0.77 -10.61 21.01
N HIS A 44 -0.33 -10.03 20.52
CA HIS A 44 -1.67 -10.63 20.60
C HIS A 44 -1.95 -11.65 19.51
N GLY A 45 -1.14 -11.69 18.45
CA GLY A 45 -1.37 -12.56 17.30
C GLY A 45 -2.57 -12.14 16.44
N ALA A 46 -3.00 -10.88 16.52
CA ALA A 46 -4.16 -10.37 15.80
C ALA A 46 -3.80 -9.93 14.37
N SER A 47 -3.53 -10.90 13.50
CA SER A 47 -3.05 -10.63 12.14
C SER A 47 -4.09 -9.94 11.25
N ARG A 48 -5.35 -10.34 11.35
CA ARG A 48 -6.43 -9.72 10.56
C ARG A 48 -6.68 -8.28 10.96
N PHE A 49 -6.65 -7.99 12.26
CA PHE A 49 -6.79 -6.63 12.76
C PHE A 49 -5.62 -5.75 12.30
N THR A 50 -4.40 -6.27 12.37
CA THR A 50 -3.20 -5.57 11.91
C THR A 50 -3.30 -5.25 10.41
N ARG A 51 -3.71 -6.23 9.60
CA ARG A 51 -3.93 -6.01 8.18
C ARG A 51 -4.99 -4.94 7.92
N GLY A 52 -6.09 -4.98 8.66
CA GLY A 52 -7.16 -3.98 8.54
C GLY A 52 -6.65 -2.58 8.82
N ARG A 53 -5.89 -2.41 9.90
CA ARG A 53 -5.38 -1.10 10.30
C ARG A 53 -4.26 -0.59 9.40
N MET A 54 -3.35 -1.44 9.00
CA MET A 54 -2.16 -1.02 8.23
C MET A 54 -2.38 -1.03 6.72
N TYR A 55 -3.43 -1.65 6.25
CA TYR A 55 -3.71 -1.78 4.83
C TYR A 55 -5.10 -1.30 4.45
N ASP A 56 -6.16 -2.00 4.88
CA ASP A 56 -7.53 -1.72 4.41
C ASP A 56 -8.04 -0.33 4.82
N ALA A 57 -7.71 0.13 6.03
CA ALA A 57 -8.13 1.43 6.54
C ALA A 57 -7.08 2.53 6.32
N SER A 58 -5.97 2.24 5.64
CA SER A 58 -4.89 3.19 5.41
C SER A 58 -4.68 3.43 3.91
N ASP A 59 -3.85 2.63 3.27
CA ASP A 59 -3.41 2.89 1.89
C ASP A 59 -3.55 1.65 0.99
N LYS A 60 -4.73 1.06 0.99
CA LYS A 60 -5.04 -0.10 0.15
C LYS A 60 -4.76 0.17 -1.33
N TYR A 61 -3.99 -0.70 -1.95
CA TYR A 61 -3.60 -0.58 -3.35
C TYR A 61 -3.34 -1.97 -3.93
N HIS A 62 -3.28 -2.06 -5.24
CA HIS A 62 -2.91 -3.31 -5.92
C HIS A 62 -1.98 -3.03 -7.09
N VAL A 63 -1.15 -4.02 -7.40
CA VAL A 63 -0.25 -4.00 -8.55
C VAL A 63 -0.28 -5.36 -9.22
N TYR A 64 0.21 -5.41 -10.45
CA TYR A 64 0.46 -6.64 -11.16
C TYR A 64 1.96 -6.92 -11.20
N SER A 65 2.34 -8.10 -10.76
CA SER A 65 3.73 -8.55 -10.75
C SER A 65 3.97 -9.48 -11.94
N CYS A 66 5.03 -9.23 -12.68
CA CYS A 66 5.44 -10.13 -13.77
C CYS A 66 5.92 -11.46 -13.18
N ASN A 67 5.33 -12.59 -13.61
CA ASN A 67 5.72 -13.90 -13.11
C ASN A 67 7.09 -14.36 -13.63
N LYS A 68 7.62 -13.70 -14.66
CA LYS A 68 8.93 -14.03 -15.19
C LYS A 68 10.08 -13.36 -14.46
N CYS A 69 9.96 -12.06 -14.16
CA CYS A 69 11.03 -11.29 -13.53
C CYS A 69 10.70 -10.75 -12.14
N GLY A 70 9.44 -10.76 -11.72
CA GLY A 70 9.02 -10.28 -10.42
C GLY A 70 8.89 -8.77 -10.29
N MET A 71 9.10 -8.02 -11.35
CA MET A 71 8.97 -6.56 -11.31
C MET A 71 7.52 -6.12 -11.42
N ILE A 72 7.22 -4.93 -10.91
CA ILE A 72 5.88 -4.35 -11.02
C ILE A 72 5.62 -3.99 -12.49
N ALA A 73 4.53 -4.52 -13.03
CA ALA A 73 4.15 -4.31 -14.43
C ALA A 73 3.25 -3.09 -14.59
N THR A 74 3.24 -2.54 -15.78
CA THR A 74 2.30 -1.50 -16.19
C THR A 74 1.00 -2.16 -16.65
N TYR A 75 -0.15 -1.60 -16.27
CA TYR A 75 -1.45 -2.12 -16.69
C TYR A 75 -2.42 -0.99 -17.01
N ASN A 76 -3.41 -1.33 -17.84
CA ASN A 76 -4.53 -0.47 -18.16
C ASN A 76 -5.81 -1.30 -18.00
N ASP A 77 -6.59 -1.00 -16.95
CA ASP A 77 -7.80 -1.75 -16.63
C ASP A 77 -8.89 -1.59 -17.69
N GLU A 78 -9.01 -0.40 -18.29
CA GLU A 78 -10.05 -0.13 -19.29
C GLU A 78 -9.87 -0.99 -20.55
N MET A 79 -8.64 -1.18 -20.96
CA MET A 79 -8.28 -1.95 -22.15
C MET A 79 -7.86 -3.37 -21.85
N HIS A 80 -7.79 -3.74 -20.58
CA HIS A 80 -7.31 -5.06 -20.10
C HIS A 80 -5.92 -5.42 -20.65
N ILE A 81 -5.05 -4.40 -20.75
CA ILE A 81 -3.69 -4.57 -21.26
C ILE A 81 -2.70 -4.51 -20.10
N HIS A 82 -1.83 -5.52 -20.04
CA HIS A 82 -0.75 -5.60 -19.06
C HIS A 82 0.57 -5.77 -19.82
N ILE A 83 1.60 -5.09 -19.41
CA ILE A 83 2.92 -5.22 -20.03
C ILE A 83 4.03 -5.05 -18.99
N CYS A 84 4.99 -5.98 -19.02
CA CYS A 84 6.25 -5.84 -18.30
C CYS A 84 7.30 -5.32 -19.27
N ARG A 85 7.78 -4.11 -19.07
CA ARG A 85 8.76 -3.49 -19.95
C ARG A 85 10.16 -4.09 -19.82
N THR A 86 10.44 -4.74 -18.70
CA THR A 86 11.76 -5.32 -18.45
C THR A 86 11.98 -6.59 -19.26
N CYS A 87 10.99 -7.49 -19.33
CA CYS A 87 11.11 -8.77 -20.04
C CYS A 87 10.09 -8.93 -21.17
N GLU A 88 9.35 -7.86 -21.50
CA GLU A 88 8.35 -7.82 -22.57
C GLU A 88 7.19 -8.84 -22.40
N ASN A 89 6.99 -9.33 -21.19
CA ASN A 89 5.88 -10.21 -20.86
C ASN A 89 4.55 -9.47 -20.96
N ARG A 90 3.55 -10.06 -21.59
CA ARG A 90 2.22 -9.44 -21.79
C ARG A 90 1.07 -10.31 -21.26
N THR A 91 1.31 -11.51 -20.81
CA THR A 91 0.25 -12.47 -20.49
C THR A 91 0.35 -13.11 -19.12
N ASP A 92 1.53 -13.19 -18.53
CA ASP A 92 1.78 -13.96 -17.31
C ASP A 92 2.05 -13.02 -16.13
N PHE A 93 0.99 -12.69 -15.38
CA PHE A 93 1.03 -11.75 -14.27
C PHE A 93 0.29 -12.29 -13.06
N SER A 94 0.70 -11.84 -11.88
CA SER A 94 0.02 -12.08 -10.62
C SER A 94 -0.56 -10.79 -10.06
N TYR A 95 -1.80 -10.83 -9.61
CA TYR A 95 -2.44 -9.72 -8.90
C TYR A 95 -1.95 -9.72 -7.46
N VAL A 96 -1.38 -8.60 -7.02
CA VAL A 96 -0.83 -8.47 -5.67
C VAL A 96 -1.43 -7.25 -4.99
N GLU A 97 -1.96 -7.43 -3.79
CA GLU A 97 -2.46 -6.34 -2.96
C GLU A 97 -1.36 -5.91 -2.00
N ILE A 98 -0.93 -4.66 -2.10
CA ILE A 98 0.11 -4.09 -1.25
C ILE A 98 -0.29 -2.67 -0.83
N PRO A 99 0.24 -2.16 0.31
CA PRO A 99 0.08 -0.75 0.65
C PRO A 99 0.70 0.16 -0.40
N TYR A 100 0.08 1.31 -0.66
CA TYR A 100 0.62 2.27 -1.62
C TYR A 100 2.01 2.75 -1.22
N ALA A 101 2.27 2.93 0.07
CA ALA A 101 3.59 3.30 0.56
C ALA A 101 4.63 2.23 0.22
N CYS A 102 4.27 0.95 0.23
CA CYS A 102 5.14 -0.15 -0.18
C CYS A 102 5.47 -0.08 -1.67
N LYS A 103 4.48 0.20 -2.50
CA LYS A 103 4.70 0.43 -3.95
C LYS A 103 5.64 1.60 -4.18
N LEU A 104 5.46 2.69 -3.44
CA LEU A 104 6.34 3.86 -3.51
C LEU A 104 7.78 3.49 -3.12
N LEU A 105 7.96 2.71 -2.05
CA LEU A 105 9.27 2.22 -1.62
C LEU A 105 9.94 1.39 -2.72
N PHE A 106 9.21 0.50 -3.37
CA PHE A 106 9.75 -0.33 -4.45
C PHE A 106 10.22 0.53 -5.63
N GLN A 107 9.46 1.56 -5.99
CA GLN A 107 9.84 2.48 -7.05
C GLN A 107 11.07 3.32 -6.66
N GLU A 108 11.17 3.76 -5.43
CA GLU A 108 12.33 4.48 -4.91
C GLU A 108 13.58 3.59 -4.93
N LEU A 109 13.47 2.32 -4.56
CA LEU A 109 14.58 1.36 -4.65
C LEU A 109 15.05 1.16 -6.09
N ASN A 110 14.12 1.12 -7.03
CA ASN A 110 14.47 1.04 -8.45
C ASN A 110 15.33 2.23 -8.91
N THR A 111 15.06 3.43 -8.39
CA THR A 111 15.87 4.61 -8.73
C THR A 111 17.28 4.53 -8.16
N MET A 112 17.51 3.73 -7.15
CA MET A 112 18.82 3.48 -6.53
C MET A 112 19.53 2.25 -7.11
N ASN A 113 19.08 1.74 -8.25
CA ASN A 113 19.59 0.54 -8.90
C ASN A 113 19.42 -0.74 -8.06
N ILE A 114 18.43 -0.76 -7.20
CA ILE A 114 18.03 -1.95 -6.44
C ILE A 114 16.74 -2.48 -7.07
N ALA A 115 16.73 -3.75 -7.46
CA ALA A 115 15.57 -4.38 -8.10
C ALA A 115 14.82 -5.27 -7.10
N PRO A 116 13.80 -4.74 -6.40
CA PRO A 116 12.94 -5.58 -5.57
C PRO A 116 12.06 -6.43 -6.49
N ARG A 117 12.07 -7.73 -6.28
CA ARG A 117 11.30 -8.67 -7.09
C ARG A 117 10.26 -9.36 -6.23
N ILE A 118 9.01 -9.27 -6.66
CA ILE A 118 7.89 -9.90 -5.97
C ILE A 118 7.72 -11.30 -6.55
N MET A 119 8.04 -12.30 -5.76
CA MET A 119 7.91 -13.70 -6.17
C MET A 119 6.59 -14.25 -5.65
N THR A 120 5.84 -14.88 -6.51
CA THR A 120 4.52 -15.45 -6.19
C THR A 120 4.46 -16.92 -6.60
N ASP A 121 3.60 -17.69 -5.92
CA ASP A 121 3.24 -19.04 -6.35
C ASP A 121 2.20 -18.93 -7.45
N HIS A 122 2.52 -19.49 -8.62
CA HIS A 122 1.65 -19.41 -9.80
C HIS A 122 1.69 -20.66 -10.66
#